data_fd610a0684147483004d67360e9606ce
#
_entry.id   fd610a0684147483004d67360e9606ce
#
_cell.length_a   1.000
_cell.length_b   1.000
_cell.length_c   1.000
_cell.angle_alpha   90.00
_cell.angle_beta   90.00
_cell.angle_gamma   90.00
#
_symmetry.space_group_name_H-M   'P 1'
#
loop_
_entity.id
_entity.type
_entity.pdbx_description
1 polymer ?
#
loop_
_entity_poly.entity_id
_entity_poly.type
_entity_poly.pdbx_seq_one_letter_code
_entity_poly.pdbx_strand_id
1 'polypeptide(L)'
;MVPQPVQDELLASAKLLRVFGPQLGRPHVDTLNGSAFANMKELRFNAGDGVWRVAFAFDPERSAILLVAGDKSGASERRFYKSLIAEADERYQRHLDRLAALKTEKK
;
A
#
# COMPACT_ATOMS: atom_id res chain seq x y z
N MET A 1 -7.25 5.82 -14.20
CA MET A 1 -6.74 7.05 -13.55
C MET A 1 -7.48 7.28 -12.23
N VAL A 2 -6.75 7.61 -11.20
CA VAL A 2 -7.31 7.86 -9.89
C VAL A 2 -7.89 9.29 -9.84
N PRO A 3 -9.14 9.47 -9.35
CA PRO A 3 -9.74 10.81 -9.27
C PRO A 3 -8.91 11.79 -8.44
N GLN A 4 -9.02 13.08 -8.75
CA GLN A 4 -8.24 14.12 -8.07
C GLN A 4 -8.40 14.13 -6.54
N PRO A 5 -9.63 14.02 -5.98
CA PRO A 5 -9.78 13.97 -4.51
C PRO A 5 -9.03 12.80 -3.88
N VAL A 6 -8.94 11.67 -4.57
CA VAL A 6 -8.20 10.50 -4.11
C VAL A 6 -6.70 10.78 -4.14
N GLN A 7 -6.22 11.42 -5.20
CA GLN A 7 -4.80 11.79 -5.31
C GLN A 7 -4.40 12.73 -4.18
N ASP A 8 -5.25 13.72 -3.85
CA ASP A 8 -4.98 14.68 -2.79
C ASP A 8 -4.86 13.99 -1.42
N GLU A 9 -5.80 13.07 -1.13
CA GLU A 9 -5.78 12.32 0.12
C GLU A 9 -4.59 11.35 0.19
N LEU A 10 -4.25 10.76 -0.95
CA LEU A 10 -3.08 9.88 -1.04
C LEU A 10 -1.79 10.64 -0.73
N LEU A 11 -1.65 11.85 -1.27
CA LEU A 11 -0.48 12.69 -1.00
C LEU A 11 -0.41 13.08 0.48
N ALA A 12 -1.55 13.43 1.09
CA ALA A 12 -1.62 13.75 2.51
C ALA A 12 -1.20 12.55 3.36
N SER A 13 -1.70 11.36 3.01
CA SER A 13 -1.35 10.12 3.71
C SER A 13 0.13 9.76 3.54
N ALA A 14 0.66 9.97 2.35
CA ALA A 14 2.09 9.73 2.07
C ALA A 14 2.97 10.64 2.92
N LYS A 15 2.56 11.89 3.14
CA LYS A 15 3.29 12.81 4.03
C LYS A 15 3.28 12.30 5.47
N LEU A 16 2.17 11.76 5.94
CA LEU A 16 2.09 11.16 7.28
C LEU A 16 3.05 9.97 7.40
N LEU A 17 3.11 9.11 6.38
CA LEU A 17 4.06 8.01 6.36
C LEU A 17 5.50 8.49 6.41
N ARG A 18 5.79 9.59 5.73
CA ARG A 18 7.12 10.18 5.70
C ARG A 18 7.56 10.68 7.07
N VAL A 19 6.62 11.28 7.83
CA VAL A 19 6.91 11.85 9.15
C VAL A 19 6.97 10.76 10.22
N PHE A 20 5.98 9.85 10.24
CA PHE A 20 5.82 8.87 11.31
C PHE A 20 6.44 7.50 10.99
N GLY A 21 6.66 7.21 9.71
CA GLY A 21 7.26 5.95 9.28
C GLY A 21 6.45 4.73 9.70
N PRO A 22 7.12 3.60 9.99
CA PRO A 22 6.44 2.36 10.37
C PRO A 22 5.60 2.44 11.64
N GLN A 23 5.76 3.51 12.42
CA GLN A 23 4.99 3.70 13.66
C GLN A 23 3.58 4.21 13.41
N LEU A 24 3.30 4.71 12.21
CA LEU A 24 1.97 5.20 11.87
C LEU A 24 0.98 4.04 11.91
N GLY A 25 -0.05 4.19 12.73
CA GLY A 25 -1.07 3.16 12.94
C GLY A 25 -2.48 3.67 12.72
N ARG A 26 -3.44 3.02 13.35
CA ARG A 26 -4.84 3.38 13.25
C ARG A 26 -5.07 4.82 13.68
N PRO A 27 -6.02 5.52 13.05
CA PRO A 27 -6.94 5.04 12.01
C PRO A 27 -6.38 5.06 10.59
N HIS A 28 -5.19 5.63 10.38
CA HIS A 28 -4.62 5.86 9.05
C HIS A 28 -4.02 4.62 8.41
N VAL A 29 -3.46 3.74 9.22
CA VAL A 29 -2.75 2.54 8.75
C VAL A 29 -3.16 1.34 9.59
N ASP A 30 -3.29 0.20 8.94
CA ASP A 30 -3.52 -1.08 9.61
C ASP A 30 -2.74 -2.17 8.89
N THR A 31 -2.57 -3.31 9.55
CA THR A 31 -1.95 -4.48 8.95
C THR A 31 -2.89 -5.09 7.91
N LEU A 32 -2.34 -5.46 6.77
CA LEU A 32 -3.11 -6.13 5.72
C LEU A 32 -2.95 -7.64 5.91
N ASN A 33 -3.90 -8.23 6.64
CA ASN A 33 -3.88 -9.65 6.96
C ASN A 33 -4.15 -10.50 5.71
N GLY A 34 -3.48 -11.63 5.59
CA GLY A 34 -3.65 -12.53 4.45
C GLY A 34 -2.61 -12.36 3.35
N SER A 35 -1.75 -11.35 3.45
CA SER A 35 -0.63 -11.19 2.54
C SER A 35 0.43 -12.27 2.80
N ALA A 36 1.16 -12.64 1.75
CA ALA A 36 2.34 -13.49 1.88
C ALA A 36 3.48 -12.77 2.60
N PHE A 37 3.39 -11.45 2.73
CA PHE A 37 4.39 -10.62 3.40
C PHE A 37 3.84 -10.10 4.72
N ALA A 38 4.50 -10.44 5.82
CA ALA A 38 4.07 -10.05 7.16
C ALA A 38 4.03 -8.54 7.37
N ASN A 39 4.84 -7.80 6.63
CA ASN A 39 4.93 -6.35 6.72
C ASN A 39 3.99 -5.61 5.77
N MET A 40 3.10 -6.31 5.08
CA MET A 40 2.12 -5.65 4.20
C MET A 40 1.10 -4.90 5.04
N LYS A 41 0.86 -3.64 4.67
CA LYS A 41 -0.05 -2.74 5.38
C LYS A 41 -1.02 -2.08 4.42
N GLU A 42 -2.04 -1.44 4.98
CA GLU A 42 -2.98 -0.65 4.19
C GLU A 42 -3.06 0.77 4.74
N LEU A 43 -3.05 1.74 3.83
CA LEU A 43 -3.47 3.10 4.13
C LEU A 43 -4.98 3.17 3.99
N ARG A 44 -5.63 3.90 4.88
CA ARG A 44 -7.08 3.97 4.95
C ARG A 44 -7.53 5.42 4.91
N PHE A 45 -8.34 5.76 3.93
CA PHE A 45 -8.92 7.10 3.84
C PHE A 45 -10.21 7.08 3.01
N ASN A 46 -11.00 8.11 3.17
CA ASN A 46 -12.19 8.35 2.35
C ASN A 46 -11.90 9.54 1.43
N ALA A 47 -12.37 9.48 0.21
CA ALA A 47 -12.22 10.56 -0.74
C ALA A 47 -13.40 10.55 -1.71
N GLY A 48 -14.03 11.70 -1.92
CA GLY A 48 -15.27 11.75 -2.66
C GLY A 48 -16.31 10.87 -1.97
N ASP A 49 -16.96 10.01 -2.73
CA ASP A 49 -17.92 9.04 -2.18
C ASP A 49 -17.28 7.66 -1.94
N GLY A 50 -15.97 7.56 -2.08
CA GLY A 50 -15.27 6.28 -2.02
C GLY A 50 -14.63 6.00 -0.67
N VAL A 51 -14.46 4.72 -0.40
CA VAL A 51 -13.77 4.20 0.79
C VAL A 51 -12.48 3.54 0.29
N TRP A 52 -11.39 4.28 0.36
CA TRP A 52 -10.14 3.88 -0.29
C TRP A 52 -9.19 3.14 0.63
N ARG A 53 -8.52 2.17 0.04
CA ARG A 53 -7.44 1.41 0.68
C ARG A 53 -6.26 1.35 -0.27
N VAL A 54 -5.07 1.60 0.25
CA VAL A 54 -3.83 1.54 -0.54
C VAL A 54 -2.89 0.56 0.13
N ALA A 55 -2.61 -0.55 -0.54
CA ALA A 55 -1.65 -1.52 -0.04
C ALA A 55 -0.23 -0.99 -0.18
N PHE A 56 0.56 -1.11 0.85
CA PHE A 56 1.95 -0.67 0.84
C PHE A 56 2.78 -1.51 1.81
N ALA A 57 4.10 -1.43 1.67
CA ALA A 57 5.02 -2.03 2.63
C ALA A 57 6.29 -1.19 2.69
N PHE A 58 6.95 -1.21 3.85
CA PHE A 58 8.31 -0.67 3.94
C PHE A 58 9.27 -1.75 3.48
N ASP A 59 10.09 -1.42 2.49
CA ASP A 59 11.04 -2.37 1.93
C ASP A 59 12.31 -2.48 2.79
N PRO A 60 13.24 -3.37 2.43
CA PRO A 60 14.50 -3.50 3.19
C PRO A 60 15.32 -2.22 3.27
N GLU A 61 15.10 -1.27 2.36
CA GLU A 61 15.78 0.03 2.38
C GLU A 61 14.99 1.07 3.17
N ARG A 62 13.93 0.65 3.86
CA ARG A 62 13.05 1.49 4.68
C ARG A 62 12.25 2.52 3.89
N SER A 63 12.05 2.29 2.61
CA SER A 63 11.18 3.12 1.78
C SER A 63 9.76 2.57 1.80
N ALA A 64 8.77 3.45 1.92
CA ALA A 64 7.37 3.05 1.81
C ALA A 64 7.05 2.87 0.33
N ILE A 65 6.70 1.66 -0.06
CA ILE A 65 6.38 1.32 -1.45
C ILE A 65 4.87 1.19 -1.58
N LEU A 66 4.24 2.14 -2.26
CA LEU A 66 2.81 2.13 -2.52
C LEU A 66 2.55 1.20 -3.71
N LEU A 67 1.72 0.20 -3.52
CA LEU A 67 1.62 -0.92 -4.47
C LEU A 67 0.34 -0.90 -5.30
N VAL A 68 -0.81 -0.76 -4.66
CA VAL A 68 -2.09 -0.78 -5.36
C VAL A 68 -3.13 -0.06 -4.53
N ALA A 69 -3.99 0.71 -5.19
CA ALA A 69 -5.10 1.43 -4.56
C ALA A 69 -6.42 0.87 -5.06
N GLY A 70 -7.41 0.82 -4.19
CA GLY A 70 -8.74 0.38 -4.56
C GLY A 70 -9.80 1.04 -3.71
N ASP A 71 -10.99 1.20 -4.30
CA ASP A 71 -12.18 1.70 -3.64
C ASP A 71 -13.02 0.50 -3.22
N LYS A 72 -13.21 0.31 -1.92
CA LYS A 72 -13.97 -0.84 -1.44
C LYS A 72 -15.46 -0.56 -1.27
N SER A 73 -15.92 0.66 -1.57
CA SER A 73 -17.34 0.98 -1.47
C SER A 73 -18.15 0.18 -2.50
N GLY A 74 -19.30 -0.34 -2.09
CA GLY A 74 -20.18 -1.10 -2.95
C GLY A 74 -19.72 -2.51 -3.30
N ALA A 75 -18.56 -2.94 -2.82
CA ALA A 75 -18.03 -4.26 -3.10
C ALA A 75 -18.13 -5.19 -1.89
N SER A 76 -18.12 -6.50 -2.14
CA SER A 76 -17.91 -7.47 -1.08
C SER A 76 -16.52 -7.22 -0.49
N GLU A 77 -16.46 -6.99 0.81
CA GLU A 77 -15.19 -6.74 1.49
C GLU A 77 -14.20 -7.89 1.30
N ARG A 78 -14.69 -9.12 1.37
CA ARG A 78 -13.88 -10.31 1.17
C ARG A 78 -13.24 -10.36 -0.22
N ARG A 79 -14.03 -10.09 -1.27
CA ARG A 79 -13.54 -10.08 -2.64
C ARG A 79 -12.57 -8.94 -2.88
N PHE A 80 -12.91 -7.78 -2.32
CA PHE A 80 -12.07 -6.61 -2.44
C PHE A 80 -10.66 -6.88 -1.91
N TYR A 81 -10.56 -7.38 -0.67
CA TYR A 81 -9.26 -7.63 -0.06
C TYR A 81 -8.52 -8.78 -0.71
N LYS A 82 -9.21 -9.80 -1.17
CA LYS A 82 -8.57 -10.91 -1.88
C LYS A 82 -7.83 -10.39 -3.13
N SER A 83 -8.50 -9.54 -3.90
CA SER A 83 -7.93 -8.96 -5.12
C SER A 83 -6.79 -7.97 -4.79
N LEU A 84 -7.02 -7.10 -3.82
CA LEU A 84 -6.02 -6.10 -3.41
C LEU A 84 -4.73 -6.78 -2.95
N ILE A 85 -4.85 -7.79 -2.11
CA ILE A 85 -3.70 -8.51 -1.56
C ILE A 85 -2.94 -9.25 -2.65
N ALA A 86 -3.66 -9.90 -3.57
CA ALA A 86 -3.02 -10.63 -4.67
C ALA A 86 -2.17 -9.71 -5.53
N GLU A 87 -2.72 -8.54 -5.90
CA GLU A 87 -1.97 -7.55 -6.67
C GLU A 87 -0.82 -6.95 -5.89
N ALA A 88 -1.04 -6.64 -4.61
CA ALA A 88 -0.01 -6.06 -3.77
C ALA A 88 1.16 -7.02 -3.61
N ASP A 89 0.89 -8.28 -3.34
CA ASP A 89 1.92 -9.29 -3.16
C ASP A 89 2.76 -9.46 -4.42
N GLU A 90 2.11 -9.49 -5.59
CA GLU A 90 2.81 -9.62 -6.86
C GLU A 90 3.72 -8.41 -7.12
N ARG A 91 3.20 -7.21 -6.91
CA ARG A 91 3.96 -5.99 -7.14
C ARG A 91 5.12 -5.83 -6.17
N TYR A 92 4.90 -6.22 -4.92
CA TYR A 92 5.96 -6.15 -3.93
C TYR A 92 7.06 -7.15 -4.23
N GLN A 93 6.71 -8.37 -4.66
CA GLN A 93 7.70 -9.36 -5.06
C GLN A 93 8.56 -8.86 -6.22
N ARG A 94 7.94 -8.22 -7.21
CA ARG A 94 8.69 -7.61 -8.33
C ARG A 94 9.64 -6.52 -7.84
N HIS A 95 9.20 -5.72 -6.87
CA HIS A 95 10.05 -4.68 -6.30
C HIS A 95 11.27 -5.29 -5.60
N LEU A 96 11.05 -6.33 -4.79
CA LEU A 96 12.15 -7.02 -4.13
C LEU A 96 13.11 -7.65 -5.13
N ASP A 97 12.59 -8.21 -6.20
CA ASP A 97 13.40 -8.82 -7.26
C ASP A 97 14.29 -7.76 -7.95
N ARG A 98 13.72 -6.56 -8.21
CA ARG A 98 14.50 -5.46 -8.77
C ARG A 98 15.60 -5.00 -7.84
N LEU A 99 15.33 -4.91 -6.54
CA LEU A 99 16.34 -4.53 -5.56
C LEU A 99 17.48 -5.55 -5.51
N ALA A 100 17.14 -6.83 -5.57
CA ALA A 100 18.14 -7.90 -5.58
C ALA A 100 19.01 -7.84 -6.84
N ALA A 101 18.39 -7.59 -8.01
CA ALA A 101 19.12 -7.45 -9.27
C ALA A 101 20.07 -6.26 -9.25
N LEU A 102 19.63 -5.13 -8.70
CA LEU A 102 20.46 -3.93 -8.59
C LEU A 102 21.68 -4.16 -7.69
N LYS A 103 21.52 -4.88 -6.59
CA LYS A 103 22.63 -5.22 -5.71
C LYS A 103 23.63 -6.12 -6.40
N THR A 104 23.17 -7.05 -7.22
CA THR A 104 24.04 -7.93 -7.98
C THR A 104 24.84 -7.18 -9.02
N GLU A 105 24.24 -6.21 -9.70
CA GLU A 105 24.91 -5.41 -10.73
C GLU A 105 25.98 -4.49 -10.17
N LYS A 106 25.87 -4.09 -8.91
CA LYS A 106 26.82 -3.16 -8.28
C LYS A 106 28.12 -3.82 -7.83
N LYS A 107 28.24 -5.09 -8.04
CA LYS A 107 29.50 -5.78 -7.72
C LYS A 107 30.51 -5.64 -8.90
#